data_c6c2cb0552f495ad1f42936fc915e8c5
#
_entry.id   c6c2cb0552f495ad1f42936fc915e8c5
#
_cell.length_a   1.000
_cell.length_b   1.000
_cell.length_c   1.000
_cell.angle_alpha   90.00
_cell.angle_beta   90.00
_cell.angle_gamma   90.00
#
_symmetry.space_group_name_H-M   'P 1'
#
loop_
_entity.id
_entity.type
_entity.pdbx_description
1 polymer ?
#
loop_
_entity_poly.entity_id
_entity_poly.type
_entity_poly.pdbx_seq_one_letter_code
_entity_poly.pdbx_strand_id
1 'polypeptide(L)'
;VDAVIIGHSQFEKIPLSIERQQKTIRSQIEELVQGITEEKARNGNKFTIKQLEKTKKSLLVRLEKLNDQSKKDQVINFEELGIDRLFVDEADGYKNLYLYTKMRNVAGIAQTEALKSSDMFMKCQYLDELTGGKGVVFATGTPVSNSMVELYTMQRYLQHHTLVEHN
;
A
#
# COMPACT_ATOMS: atom_id res chain seq x y z
N VAL A 1 27.53 7.55 2.13
CA VAL A 1 27.02 6.88 3.35
C VAL A 1 26.63 5.49 2.96
N ASP A 2 27.22 4.46 3.61
CA ASP A 2 27.00 3.07 3.21
C ASP A 2 25.67 2.50 3.74
N ALA A 3 25.21 2.98 4.89
CA ALA A 3 23.92 2.63 5.49
C ALA A 3 23.40 3.71 6.43
N VAL A 4 22.09 3.78 6.58
CA VAL A 4 21.40 4.67 7.53
C VAL A 4 20.44 3.85 8.37
N ILE A 5 20.50 4.02 9.68
CA ILE A 5 19.52 3.46 10.62
C ILE A 5 18.54 4.57 11.00
N ILE A 6 17.25 4.30 10.83
CA ILE A 6 16.18 5.28 11.05
C ILE A 6 15.00 4.62 11.79
N GLY A 7 14.36 5.36 12.69
CA GLY A 7 13.13 4.88 13.32
C GLY A 7 11.92 4.94 12.39
N HIS A 8 10.96 4.01 12.55
CA HIS A 8 9.76 3.91 11.71
C HIS A 8 9.01 5.24 11.60
N SER A 9 8.82 5.94 12.72
CA SER A 9 8.09 7.21 12.75
C SER A 9 8.78 8.35 11.99
N GLN A 10 10.09 8.32 11.82
CA GLN A 10 10.83 9.25 10.98
C GLN A 10 10.81 8.80 9.52
N PHE A 11 10.95 7.49 9.26
CA PHE A 11 10.87 6.91 7.93
C PHE A 11 9.52 7.18 7.26
N GLU A 12 8.42 7.09 8.00
CA GLU A 12 7.07 7.40 7.54
C GLU A 12 6.87 8.87 7.12
N LYS A 13 7.73 9.78 7.60
CA LYS A 13 7.69 11.20 7.22
C LYS A 13 8.40 11.53 5.91
N ILE A 14 9.20 10.62 5.38
CA ILE A 14 9.86 10.79 4.09
C ILE A 14 8.83 10.48 3.00
N PRO A 15 8.34 11.47 2.24
CA PRO A 15 7.31 11.23 1.24
C PRO A 15 7.89 10.57 0.00
N LEU A 16 7.06 9.85 -0.73
CA LEU A 16 7.30 9.53 -2.13
C LEU A 16 6.93 10.75 -3.00
N SER A 17 7.45 10.79 -4.22
CA SER A 17 7.06 11.81 -5.19
C SER A 17 5.54 11.88 -5.34
N ILE A 18 5.04 13.09 -5.60
CA ILE A 18 3.61 13.31 -5.76
C ILE A 18 3.06 12.50 -6.93
N GLU A 19 3.82 12.42 -8.01
CA GLU A 19 3.48 11.66 -9.23
C GLU A 19 3.28 10.17 -8.91
N ARG A 20 4.17 9.58 -8.11
CA ARG A 20 4.07 8.17 -7.71
C ARG A 20 2.88 7.93 -6.78
N GLN A 21 2.66 8.80 -5.82
CA GLN A 21 1.49 8.72 -4.96
C GLN A 21 0.18 8.83 -5.74
N GLN A 22 0.11 9.76 -6.68
CA GLN A 22 -1.07 9.94 -7.56
C GLN A 22 -1.32 8.71 -8.43
N LYS A 23 -0.25 8.14 -9.05
CA LYS A 23 -0.36 6.92 -9.86
C LYS A 23 -0.96 5.77 -9.06
N THR A 24 -0.45 5.53 -7.85
CA THR A 24 -0.94 4.46 -6.98
C THR A 24 -2.39 4.68 -6.55
N ILE A 25 -2.75 5.90 -6.14
CA ILE A 25 -4.12 6.22 -5.74
C ILE A 25 -5.09 6.05 -6.91
N ARG A 26 -4.70 6.45 -8.12
CA ARG A 26 -5.54 6.25 -9.31
C ARG A 26 -5.77 4.78 -9.61
N SER A 27 -4.72 3.94 -9.55
CA SER A 27 -4.85 2.49 -9.70
C SER A 27 -5.81 1.88 -8.67
N GLN A 28 -5.68 2.28 -7.39
CA GLN A 28 -6.60 1.84 -6.34
C GLN A 28 -8.05 2.27 -6.60
N ILE A 29 -8.26 3.48 -7.11
CA ILE A 29 -9.60 3.97 -7.47
C ILE A 29 -10.18 3.14 -8.62
N GLU A 30 -9.38 2.79 -9.63
CA GLU A 30 -9.81 1.96 -10.76
C GLU A 30 -10.21 0.56 -10.30
N GLU A 31 -9.42 -0.08 -9.45
CA GLU A 31 -9.76 -1.37 -8.83
C GLU A 31 -11.08 -1.31 -8.04
N LEU A 32 -11.28 -0.24 -7.25
CA LEU A 32 -12.53 -0.03 -6.51
C LEU A 32 -13.74 0.17 -7.43
N VAL A 33 -13.58 0.94 -8.52
CA VAL A 33 -14.64 1.15 -9.52
C VAL A 33 -15.03 -0.17 -10.17
N GLN A 34 -14.05 -0.97 -10.57
CA GLN A 34 -14.31 -2.30 -11.13
C GLN A 34 -15.05 -3.17 -10.11
N GLY A 35 -14.58 -3.22 -8.87
CA GLY A 35 -15.22 -3.99 -7.80
C GLY A 35 -16.66 -3.55 -7.49
N ILE A 36 -16.92 -2.25 -7.46
CA ILE A 36 -18.28 -1.71 -7.30
C ILE A 36 -19.18 -2.14 -8.46
N THR A 37 -18.68 -2.08 -9.70
CA THR A 37 -19.43 -2.47 -10.89
C THR A 37 -19.78 -3.96 -10.87
N GLU A 38 -18.82 -4.81 -10.53
CA GLU A 38 -19.05 -6.27 -10.42
C GLU A 38 -20.05 -6.60 -9.30
N GLU A 39 -19.95 -5.97 -8.13
CA GLU A 39 -20.88 -6.18 -7.03
C GLU A 39 -22.31 -5.74 -7.39
N LYS A 40 -22.46 -4.61 -8.08
CA LYS A 40 -23.75 -4.13 -8.57
C LYS A 40 -24.34 -5.09 -9.60
N ALA A 41 -23.54 -5.60 -10.55
CA ALA A 41 -23.99 -6.54 -11.57
C ALA A 41 -24.48 -7.90 -11.00
N ARG A 42 -23.92 -8.31 -9.87
CA ARG A 42 -24.28 -9.56 -9.17
C ARG A 42 -25.40 -9.42 -8.15
N ASN A 43 -26.07 -8.26 -8.06
CA ASN A 43 -26.98 -7.91 -6.96
C ASN A 43 -26.34 -8.12 -5.58
N GLY A 44 -25.04 -7.78 -5.48
CA GLY A 44 -24.24 -7.91 -4.28
C GLY A 44 -24.77 -7.09 -3.10
N ASN A 45 -24.17 -7.28 -1.93
CA ASN A 45 -24.66 -6.67 -0.71
C ASN A 45 -24.50 -5.14 -0.75
N LYS A 46 -25.60 -4.43 -0.53
CA LYS A 46 -25.66 -2.95 -0.47
C LYS A 46 -24.68 -2.35 0.54
N PHE A 47 -24.41 -3.04 1.66
CA PHE A 47 -23.44 -2.58 2.66
C PHE A 47 -22.00 -2.59 2.10
N THR A 48 -21.61 -3.65 1.39
CA THR A 48 -20.30 -3.74 0.75
C THR A 48 -20.11 -2.65 -0.29
N ILE A 49 -21.10 -2.45 -1.16
CA ILE A 49 -21.06 -1.39 -2.17
C ILE A 49 -20.89 -0.02 -1.51
N LYS A 50 -21.67 0.28 -0.45
CA LYS A 50 -21.58 1.54 0.29
C LYS A 50 -20.18 1.73 0.93
N GLN A 51 -19.57 0.67 1.44
CA GLN A 51 -18.22 0.72 2.01
C GLN A 51 -17.17 1.01 0.94
N LEU A 52 -17.23 0.35 -0.22
CA LEU A 52 -16.35 0.60 -1.36
C LEU A 52 -16.49 2.03 -1.89
N GLU A 53 -17.72 2.54 -2.00
CA GLU A 53 -17.99 3.92 -2.41
C GLU A 53 -17.41 4.93 -1.39
N LYS A 54 -17.48 4.65 -0.08
CA LYS A 54 -16.85 5.46 0.95
C LYS A 54 -15.33 5.48 0.82
N THR A 55 -14.70 4.33 0.61
CA THR A 55 -13.25 4.23 0.41
C THR A 55 -12.82 4.97 -0.86
N LYS A 56 -13.53 4.79 -1.97
CA LYS A 56 -13.30 5.54 -3.21
C LYS A 56 -13.35 7.05 -2.97
N LYS A 57 -14.36 7.55 -2.25
CA LYS A 57 -14.48 8.96 -1.92
C LYS A 57 -13.30 9.48 -1.11
N SER A 58 -12.82 8.70 -0.14
CA SER A 58 -11.63 9.04 0.66
C SER A 58 -10.38 9.16 -0.21
N LEU A 59 -10.17 8.23 -1.15
CA LEU A 59 -9.04 8.27 -2.08
C LEU A 59 -9.11 9.47 -3.04
N LEU A 60 -10.28 9.82 -3.53
CA LEU A 60 -10.48 11.01 -4.38
C LEU A 60 -10.11 12.30 -3.64
N VAL A 61 -10.53 12.45 -2.38
CA VAL A 61 -10.15 13.60 -1.53
C VAL A 61 -8.63 13.64 -1.31
N ARG A 62 -8.00 12.49 -1.11
CA ARG A 62 -6.54 12.40 -0.97
C ARG A 62 -5.82 12.82 -2.25
N LEU A 63 -6.32 12.36 -3.42
CA LEU A 63 -5.77 12.73 -4.72
C LEU A 63 -5.87 14.24 -4.97
N GLU A 64 -6.98 14.86 -4.63
CA GLU A 64 -7.19 16.31 -4.73
C GLU A 64 -6.21 17.09 -3.85
N LYS A 65 -6.02 16.68 -2.60
CA LYS A 65 -5.04 17.28 -1.70
C LYS A 65 -3.61 17.19 -2.25
N LEU A 66 -3.23 16.07 -2.86
CA LEU A 66 -1.91 15.92 -3.50
C LEU A 66 -1.74 16.87 -4.70
N ASN A 67 -2.79 17.10 -5.47
CA ASN A 67 -2.77 18.05 -6.58
C ASN A 67 -2.53 19.50 -6.08
N ASP A 68 -3.08 19.85 -4.93
CA ASP A 68 -2.89 21.19 -4.34
C ASP A 68 -1.49 21.33 -3.72
N GLN A 69 -0.93 20.27 -3.14
CA GLN A 69 0.41 20.26 -2.57
C GLN A 69 1.50 20.34 -3.63
N SER A 70 1.30 19.80 -4.83
CA SER A 70 2.28 19.86 -5.93
C SER A 70 2.71 21.28 -6.31
N LYS A 71 1.97 22.29 -5.86
CA LYS A 71 2.22 23.71 -6.14
C LYS A 71 3.09 24.40 -5.07
N LYS A 72 3.43 23.73 -3.96
CA LYS A 72 3.91 24.44 -2.76
C LYS A 72 5.29 24.10 -2.24
N ASP A 73 5.82 22.88 -2.36
CA ASP A 73 7.08 22.54 -1.67
C ASP A 73 7.98 21.56 -2.46
N GLN A 74 9.24 21.92 -2.60
CA GLN A 74 10.34 20.99 -2.94
C GLN A 74 10.80 20.30 -1.66
N VAL A 75 10.12 19.22 -1.28
CA VAL A 75 10.59 18.32 -0.23
C VAL A 75 11.37 17.19 -0.89
N ILE A 76 12.53 16.82 -0.33
CA ILE A 76 13.30 15.66 -0.79
C ILE A 76 12.41 14.42 -0.69
N ASN A 77 12.24 13.74 -1.80
CA ASN A 77 11.44 12.53 -1.89
C ASN A 77 12.27 11.28 -1.62
N PHE A 78 11.61 10.18 -1.28
CA PHE A 78 12.25 8.90 -1.02
C PHE A 78 13.12 8.43 -2.20
N GLU A 79 12.65 8.65 -3.43
CA GLU A 79 13.36 8.31 -4.67
C GLU A 79 14.68 9.07 -4.82
N GLU A 80 14.75 10.32 -4.32
CA GLU A 80 15.93 11.18 -4.40
C GLU A 80 17.03 10.79 -3.39
N LEU A 81 16.70 9.96 -2.40
CA LEU A 81 17.68 9.49 -1.41
C LEU A 81 18.67 8.48 -1.99
N GLY A 82 18.40 7.92 -3.16
CA GLY A 82 19.29 6.95 -3.82
C GLY A 82 19.41 5.61 -3.06
N ILE A 83 18.38 5.25 -2.31
CA ILE A 83 18.33 3.98 -1.56
C ILE A 83 18.02 2.84 -2.53
N ASP A 84 18.79 1.76 -2.47
CA ASP A 84 18.58 0.54 -3.26
C ASP A 84 18.26 -0.69 -2.39
N ARG A 85 18.34 -0.58 -1.08
CA ARG A 85 18.03 -1.64 -0.11
C ARG A 85 17.29 -1.08 1.09
N LEU A 86 16.26 -1.80 1.50
CA LEU A 86 15.47 -1.50 2.69
C LEU A 86 15.36 -2.73 3.57
N PHE A 87 15.86 -2.64 4.79
CA PHE A 87 15.68 -3.64 5.84
C PHE A 87 14.69 -3.09 6.86
N VAL A 88 13.58 -3.78 7.07
CA VAL A 88 12.53 -3.37 8.00
C VAL A 88 12.49 -4.36 9.15
N ASP A 89 12.87 -3.92 10.32
CA ASP A 89 12.69 -4.67 11.56
C ASP A 89 11.27 -4.46 12.10
N GLU A 90 10.73 -5.40 12.85
CA GLU A 90 9.33 -5.38 13.33
C GLU A 90 8.30 -5.09 12.22
N ALA A 91 8.48 -5.77 11.08
CA ALA A 91 7.66 -5.56 9.89
C ALA A 91 6.18 -5.95 10.06
N ASP A 92 5.83 -6.71 11.11
CA ASP A 92 4.45 -7.03 11.47
C ASP A 92 3.60 -5.77 11.78
N GLY A 93 4.24 -4.65 12.13
CA GLY A 93 3.58 -3.35 12.24
C GLY A 93 2.86 -2.87 10.97
N TYR A 94 3.16 -3.47 9.80
CA TYR A 94 2.58 -3.11 8.49
C TYR A 94 1.54 -4.11 7.96
N LYS A 95 1.09 -5.05 8.77
CA LYS A 95 0.09 -6.07 8.38
C LYS A 95 -1.28 -5.50 7.97
N ASN A 96 -1.61 -4.26 8.37
CA ASN A 96 -2.89 -3.61 8.07
C ASN A 96 -2.87 -2.92 6.69
N LEU A 97 -2.29 -3.56 5.69
CA LEU A 97 -2.39 -3.09 4.31
C LEU A 97 -3.79 -3.37 3.76
N TYR A 98 -4.44 -2.32 3.25
CA TYR A 98 -5.76 -2.47 2.64
C TYR A 98 -5.73 -3.47 1.47
N LEU A 99 -6.70 -4.36 1.46
CA LEU A 99 -6.94 -5.31 0.39
C LEU A 99 -8.41 -5.24 -0.03
N TYR A 100 -8.66 -4.92 -1.30
CA TYR A 100 -9.94 -5.20 -1.89
C TYR A 100 -10.10 -6.71 -2.07
N THR A 101 -11.16 -7.27 -1.52
CA THR A 101 -11.48 -8.69 -1.67
C THR A 101 -12.99 -8.90 -1.67
N LYS A 102 -13.43 -9.87 -2.46
CA LYS A 102 -14.83 -10.35 -2.46
C LYS A 102 -15.16 -11.19 -1.22
N MET A 103 -14.13 -11.62 -0.49
CA MET A 103 -14.30 -12.39 0.74
C MET A 103 -14.69 -11.46 1.90
N ARG A 104 -15.72 -11.86 2.64
CA ARG A 104 -16.23 -11.11 3.81
C ARG A 104 -15.85 -11.82 5.09
N ASN A 105 -15.69 -11.02 6.14
CA ASN A 105 -15.44 -11.52 7.49
C ASN A 105 -14.24 -12.49 7.59
N VAL A 106 -13.23 -12.27 6.76
CA VAL A 106 -11.96 -12.99 6.88
C VAL A 106 -11.09 -12.26 7.87
N ALA A 107 -10.72 -12.94 8.95
CA ALA A 107 -9.79 -12.39 9.93
C ALA A 107 -8.46 -11.99 9.27
N GLY A 108 -7.94 -10.83 9.62
CA GLY A 108 -6.66 -10.33 9.09
C GLY A 108 -6.77 -9.50 7.79
N ILE A 109 -7.95 -9.40 7.17
CA ILE A 109 -8.16 -8.48 6.04
C ILE A 109 -8.49 -7.09 6.57
N ALA A 110 -7.59 -6.12 6.32
CA ALA A 110 -7.83 -4.73 6.64
C ALA A 110 -8.89 -4.14 5.70
N GLN A 111 -10.00 -3.69 6.27
CA GLN A 111 -11.09 -3.03 5.54
C GLN A 111 -10.95 -1.51 5.50
N THR A 112 -9.97 -0.98 6.22
CA THR A 112 -9.63 0.46 6.25
C THR A 112 -8.16 0.62 5.93
N GLU A 113 -7.84 1.64 5.15
CA GLU A 113 -6.46 1.95 4.80
C GLU A 113 -5.70 2.48 6.04
N ALA A 114 -4.63 1.79 6.43
CA ALA A 114 -3.64 2.34 7.33
C ALA A 114 -2.61 3.11 6.50
N LEU A 115 -2.55 4.43 6.69
CA LEU A 115 -1.68 5.32 5.89
C LEU A 115 -0.22 4.86 5.88
N LYS A 116 0.29 4.41 7.04
CA LYS A 116 1.66 3.91 7.16
C LYS A 116 1.92 2.65 6.33
N SER A 117 0.94 1.73 6.27
CA SER A 117 1.06 0.50 5.49
C SER A 117 0.99 0.78 3.99
N SER A 118 0.13 1.70 3.57
CA SER A 118 0.04 2.15 2.19
C SER A 118 1.32 2.87 1.74
N ASP A 119 1.90 3.72 2.58
CA ASP A 119 3.17 4.40 2.32
C ASP A 119 4.33 3.40 2.18
N MET A 120 4.47 2.49 3.14
CA MET A 120 5.47 1.41 3.09
C MET A 120 5.32 0.57 1.82
N PHE A 121 4.09 0.22 1.44
CA PHE A 121 3.82 -0.56 0.24
C PHE A 121 4.31 0.14 -1.03
N MET A 122 4.02 1.43 -1.18
CA MET A 122 4.50 2.22 -2.32
C MET A 122 6.03 2.30 -2.37
N LYS A 123 6.71 2.43 -1.22
CA LYS A 123 8.17 2.42 -1.12
C LYS A 123 8.76 1.05 -1.51
N CYS A 124 8.13 -0.04 -1.05
CA CYS A 124 8.54 -1.39 -1.46
C CYS A 124 8.38 -1.61 -2.97
N GLN A 125 7.26 -1.18 -3.55
CA GLN A 125 7.07 -1.27 -5.01
C GLN A 125 8.11 -0.47 -5.79
N TYR A 126 8.46 0.73 -5.33
CA TYR A 126 9.52 1.50 -5.95
C TYR A 126 10.87 0.75 -5.93
N LEU A 127 11.23 0.17 -4.79
CA LEU A 127 12.46 -0.59 -4.67
C LEU A 127 12.44 -1.88 -5.49
N ASP A 128 11.31 -2.54 -5.61
CA ASP A 128 11.14 -3.72 -6.47
C ASP A 128 11.33 -3.35 -7.94
N GLU A 129 10.75 -2.25 -8.41
CA GLU A 129 10.97 -1.73 -9.76
C GLU A 129 12.45 -1.41 -10.01
N LEU A 130 13.12 -0.77 -9.05
CA LEU A 130 14.52 -0.37 -9.14
C LEU A 130 15.50 -1.56 -9.16
N THR A 131 15.19 -2.60 -8.37
CA THR A 131 16.14 -3.69 -8.06
C THR A 131 15.77 -5.05 -8.66
N GLY A 132 14.65 -5.13 -9.37
CA GLY A 132 14.13 -6.39 -9.90
C GLY A 132 13.68 -7.36 -8.80
N GLY A 133 12.97 -6.84 -7.78
CA GLY A 133 12.40 -7.62 -6.69
C GLY A 133 13.40 -8.03 -5.60
N LYS A 134 14.55 -7.35 -5.48
CA LYS A 134 15.62 -7.71 -4.53
C LYS A 134 15.95 -6.59 -3.54
N GLY A 135 15.13 -5.54 -3.49
CA GLY A 135 15.41 -4.33 -2.71
C GLY A 135 14.91 -4.35 -1.28
N VAL A 136 14.05 -5.29 -0.88
CA VAL A 136 13.34 -5.24 0.41
C VAL A 136 13.52 -6.51 1.21
N VAL A 137 13.83 -6.36 2.50
CA VAL A 137 13.92 -7.44 3.48
C VAL A 137 13.08 -7.07 4.70
N PHE A 138 12.14 -7.93 5.06
CA PHE A 138 11.35 -7.81 6.28
C PHE A 138 11.85 -8.78 7.35
N ALA A 139 12.06 -8.27 8.55
CA ALA A 139 12.38 -9.04 9.74
C ALA A 139 11.25 -8.90 10.76
N THR A 140 10.77 -10.01 11.29
CA THR A 140 9.76 -10.03 12.35
C THR A 140 9.72 -11.39 13.01
N GLY A 141 9.48 -11.41 14.34
CA GLY A 141 9.22 -12.63 15.09
C GLY A 141 7.80 -13.18 14.91
N THR A 142 6.88 -12.38 14.36
CA THR A 142 5.45 -12.72 14.23
C THR A 142 4.91 -12.44 12.82
N PRO A 143 5.43 -13.14 11.78
CA PRO A 143 4.97 -12.92 10.41
C PRO A 143 3.49 -13.25 10.23
N VAL A 144 2.99 -14.20 11.01
CA VAL A 144 1.57 -14.57 11.09
C VAL A 144 1.17 -14.66 12.56
N SER A 145 0.17 -13.90 12.98
CA SER A 145 -0.35 -13.93 14.36
C SER A 145 -1.83 -14.33 14.45
N ASN A 146 -2.66 -13.86 13.54
CA ASN A 146 -4.11 -14.05 13.61
C ASN A 146 -4.68 -14.85 12.42
N SER A 147 -4.09 -14.75 11.25
CA SER A 147 -4.64 -15.34 10.03
C SER A 147 -3.57 -15.53 8.96
N MET A 148 -3.72 -16.57 8.14
CA MET A 148 -2.89 -16.78 6.94
C MET A 148 -2.97 -15.63 5.93
N VAL A 149 -3.99 -14.80 6.01
CA VAL A 149 -4.10 -13.56 5.20
C VAL A 149 -2.98 -12.58 5.52
N GLU A 150 -2.46 -12.58 6.74
CA GLU A 150 -1.30 -11.75 7.10
C GLU A 150 -0.05 -12.15 6.30
N LEU A 151 0.14 -13.46 6.04
CA LEU A 151 1.22 -13.94 5.19
C LEU A 151 1.05 -13.45 3.74
N TYR A 152 -0.17 -13.51 3.20
CA TYR A 152 -0.47 -12.94 1.89
C TYR A 152 -0.18 -11.43 1.84
N THR A 153 -0.51 -10.71 2.91
CA THR A 153 -0.17 -9.28 3.03
C THR A 153 1.35 -9.06 2.98
N MET A 154 2.15 -9.88 3.67
CA MET A 154 3.60 -9.80 3.58
C MET A 154 4.12 -10.10 2.17
N GLN A 155 3.55 -11.09 1.48
CA GLN A 155 3.88 -11.39 0.08
C GLN A 155 3.57 -10.20 -0.85
N ARG A 156 2.51 -9.45 -0.60
CA ARG A 156 2.21 -8.24 -1.39
C ARG A 156 3.31 -7.19 -1.29
N TYR A 157 3.98 -7.06 -0.15
CA TYR A 157 5.14 -6.17 -0.02
C TYR A 157 6.38 -6.67 -0.75
N LEU A 158 6.61 -7.99 -0.73
CA LEU A 158 7.89 -8.59 -1.13
C LEU A 158 7.88 -9.21 -2.53
N GLN A 159 6.70 -9.53 -3.07
CA GLN A 159 6.53 -10.29 -4.32
C GLN A 159 5.29 -9.84 -5.10
N HIS A 160 5.00 -8.55 -5.10
CA HIS A 160 3.78 -8.03 -5.71
C HIS A 160 3.65 -8.40 -7.19
N HIS A 161 4.73 -8.24 -7.98
CA HIS A 161 4.74 -8.57 -9.41
C HIS A 161 4.42 -10.06 -9.64
N THR A 162 5.01 -10.97 -8.87
CA THR A 162 4.73 -12.41 -8.97
C THR A 162 3.26 -12.73 -8.67
N LEU A 163 2.68 -12.07 -7.67
CA LEU A 163 1.25 -12.24 -7.35
C LEU A 163 0.34 -11.75 -8.48
N VAL A 164 0.72 -10.68 -9.18
CA VAL A 164 -0.04 -10.15 -10.32
C VAL A 164 0.07 -11.06 -11.54
N GLU A 165 1.25 -11.65 -11.78
CA GLU A 165 1.49 -12.57 -12.91
C GLU A 165 0.73 -13.89 -12.79
N HIS A 166 0.42 -14.33 -11.55
CA HIS A 166 -0.25 -15.61 -11.27
C HIS A 166 -1.74 -15.49 -10.94
N ASN A 167 -2.34 -14.29 -11.00
CA ASN A 167 -3.78 -14.03 -10.88
C ASN A 167 -4.41 -13.76 -12.24
#